data_cde0b36d2073864e17d3143e770d2862
#
_entry.id   cde0b36d2073864e17d3143e770d2862
#
_cell.length_a   1.000
_cell.length_b   1.000
_cell.length_c   1.000
_cell.angle_alpha   90.00
_cell.angle_beta   90.00
_cell.angle_gamma   90.00
#
_symmetry.space_group_name_H-M   'P 1'
#
loop_
_entity.id
_entity.type
_entity.pdbx_description
1 polymer ?
#
loop_
_entity_poly.entity_id
_entity_poly.type
_entity_poly.pdbx_seq_one_letter_code
_entity_poly.pdbx_strand_id
1 'polypeptide(L)'
;MLAATALLSVGTGCGGGLKLTPIRAASNKPSNVVIYFKVQKNNGEPVGGLTADTFKIYEDGDLVSQYESKQTILNPEVAASHYTLLLVDMSGSITDSGATSTLVDAASAFAERIEAQKQQKVAVYAFDGSPDLHAIAPFTTAGGAKGAIKGLAGYKPADPSTNLNGAIIKGLGELDKALATATNPLRFGTLVVFTDGSDRARRVPWEDVSKALHDTQYEVFAIGLGAEIQDTQLNAIGKDGTAKAADKNAVVTAFDQIAARIEASTKAFYLLSYCSPARAGKHELTVEANSKEANGDTASGKTKSEFDATGFGTGCDPNQKPNFDITKGDALAPQPPRNGGKVEVKTSGGGSAGASAGSGGA
;
A
#
# COMPACT_ATOMS: atom_id res chain seq x y z
N MET A 1 -59.09 -26.37 -9.31
CA MET A 1 -57.97 -25.70 -10.04
C MET A 1 -57.10 -24.95 -9.05
N LEU A 2 -55.99 -25.56 -8.62
CA LEU A 2 -54.98 -24.90 -7.76
C LEU A 2 -53.89 -24.35 -8.68
N ALA A 3 -53.70 -23.03 -8.63
CA ALA A 3 -52.59 -22.38 -9.31
C ALA A 3 -51.36 -22.45 -8.41
N ALA A 4 -50.32 -23.15 -8.85
CA ALA A 4 -49.04 -23.18 -8.20
C ALA A 4 -48.21 -21.95 -8.64
N THR A 5 -47.97 -21.02 -7.70
CA THR A 5 -47.12 -19.88 -7.92
C THR A 5 -45.67 -20.32 -7.67
N ALA A 6 -44.90 -20.44 -8.74
CA ALA A 6 -43.46 -20.69 -8.65
C ALA A 6 -42.76 -19.39 -8.20
N LEU A 7 -42.21 -19.36 -6.97
CA LEU A 7 -41.27 -18.34 -6.54
C LEU A 7 -39.94 -18.61 -7.26
N LEU A 8 -39.59 -17.75 -8.21
CA LEU A 8 -38.21 -17.65 -8.69
C LEU A 8 -37.38 -16.98 -7.58
N SER A 9 -36.57 -17.77 -6.89
CA SER A 9 -35.51 -17.27 -6.06
C SER A 9 -34.44 -16.69 -6.98
N VAL A 10 -34.38 -15.36 -7.10
CA VAL A 10 -33.23 -14.67 -7.66
C VAL A 10 -32.11 -14.85 -6.67
N GLY A 11 -31.21 -15.80 -6.95
CA GLY A 11 -29.95 -15.94 -6.23
C GLY A 11 -29.13 -14.69 -6.44
N THR A 12 -29.03 -13.82 -5.42
CA THR A 12 -28.01 -12.78 -5.35
C THR A 12 -26.67 -13.48 -5.19
N GLY A 13 -25.98 -13.73 -6.31
CA GLY A 13 -24.59 -14.14 -6.29
C GLY A 13 -23.80 -13.04 -5.57
N CYS A 14 -23.21 -13.38 -4.43
CA CYS A 14 -22.18 -12.54 -3.80
C CYS A 14 -20.95 -12.57 -4.69
N GLY A 15 -20.98 -11.88 -5.83
CA GLY A 15 -19.80 -11.60 -6.63
C GLY A 15 -18.85 -10.72 -5.81
N GLY A 16 -17.59 -11.09 -5.75
CA GLY A 16 -16.57 -10.29 -5.08
C GLY A 16 -16.57 -8.86 -5.65
N GLY A 17 -16.59 -7.85 -4.79
CA GLY A 17 -16.55 -6.46 -5.23
C GLY A 17 -15.12 -5.98 -5.43
N LEU A 18 -14.91 -5.16 -6.46
CA LEU A 18 -13.68 -4.37 -6.63
C LEU A 18 -13.90 -2.95 -6.10
N LYS A 19 -12.88 -2.44 -5.43
CA LYS A 19 -12.79 -1.03 -5.04
C LYS A 19 -11.77 -0.34 -5.94
N LEU A 20 -12.24 0.60 -6.76
CA LEU A 20 -11.38 1.47 -7.54
C LEU A 20 -11.24 2.80 -6.78
N THR A 21 -10.00 3.16 -6.44
CA THR A 21 -9.71 4.42 -5.75
C THR A 21 -9.04 5.37 -6.73
N PRO A 22 -9.72 6.45 -7.18
CA PRO A 22 -9.14 7.41 -8.10
C PRO A 22 -8.05 8.19 -7.38
N ILE A 23 -6.96 8.47 -8.08
CA ILE A 23 -5.84 9.25 -7.56
C ILE A 23 -5.79 10.58 -8.30
N ARG A 24 -5.77 10.53 -9.63
CA ARG A 24 -5.75 11.72 -10.46
C ARG A 24 -6.23 11.44 -11.89
N ALA A 25 -6.91 12.43 -12.48
CA ALA A 25 -7.18 12.45 -13.89
C ALA A 25 -6.49 13.69 -14.54
N ALA A 26 -6.15 13.57 -15.80
CA ALA A 26 -5.62 14.66 -16.61
C ALA A 26 -6.15 14.58 -18.04
N SER A 27 -6.29 15.74 -18.66
CA SER A 27 -6.64 15.86 -20.08
C SER A 27 -5.55 16.61 -20.83
N ASN A 28 -5.13 16.08 -21.97
CA ASN A 28 -4.11 16.65 -22.84
C ASN A 28 -4.65 16.81 -24.25
N LYS A 29 -4.34 17.93 -24.91
CA LYS A 29 -4.65 18.11 -26.32
C LYS A 29 -3.83 17.14 -27.17
N PRO A 30 -4.37 16.61 -28.29
CA PRO A 30 -5.64 17.05 -28.90
C PRO A 30 -6.92 16.48 -28.27
N SER A 31 -6.94 15.29 -27.69
CA SER A 31 -8.15 14.71 -27.06
C SER A 31 -7.83 13.53 -26.14
N ASN A 32 -6.66 13.54 -25.52
CA ASN A 32 -6.18 12.47 -24.67
C ASN A 32 -6.65 12.68 -23.24
N VAL A 33 -7.27 11.66 -22.65
CA VAL A 33 -7.66 11.62 -21.24
C VAL A 33 -6.95 10.47 -20.55
N VAL A 34 -6.40 10.73 -19.38
CA VAL A 34 -5.69 9.77 -18.58
C VAL A 34 -6.22 9.79 -17.15
N ILE A 35 -6.46 8.62 -16.59
CA ILE A 35 -6.80 8.47 -15.17
C ILE A 35 -5.83 7.51 -14.49
N TYR A 36 -5.32 7.92 -13.33
CA TYR A 36 -4.50 7.10 -12.43
C TYR A 36 -5.34 6.69 -11.24
N PHE A 37 -5.41 5.38 -10.97
CA PHE A 37 -6.22 4.82 -9.89
C PHE A 37 -5.64 3.51 -9.38
N LYS A 38 -6.04 3.11 -8.18
CA LYS A 38 -5.69 1.84 -7.54
C LYS A 38 -6.90 0.90 -7.56
N VAL A 39 -6.66 -0.39 -7.83
CA VAL A 39 -7.68 -1.44 -7.78
C VAL A 39 -7.38 -2.39 -6.63
N GLN A 40 -8.38 -2.64 -5.79
CA GLN A 40 -8.31 -3.56 -4.65
C GLN A 40 -9.61 -4.35 -4.57
N LYS A 41 -9.59 -5.53 -3.95
CA LYS A 41 -10.81 -6.20 -3.50
C LYS A 41 -11.43 -5.42 -2.33
N ASN A 42 -12.68 -5.70 -1.98
CA ASN A 42 -13.34 -5.05 -0.85
C ASN A 42 -12.66 -5.30 0.50
N ASN A 43 -11.91 -6.40 0.63
CA ASN A 43 -11.10 -6.70 1.81
C ASN A 43 -9.75 -5.95 1.86
N GLY A 44 -9.47 -5.10 0.85
CA GLY A 44 -8.23 -4.33 0.74
C GLY A 44 -7.09 -5.04 0.00
N GLU A 45 -7.27 -6.30 -0.43
CA GLU A 45 -6.28 -7.03 -1.19
C GLU A 45 -6.04 -6.36 -2.56
N PRO A 46 -4.78 -6.00 -2.91
CA PRO A 46 -4.48 -5.35 -4.18
C PRO A 46 -4.72 -6.29 -5.37
N VAL A 47 -5.24 -5.74 -6.46
CA VAL A 47 -5.50 -6.48 -7.70
C VAL A 47 -4.63 -5.95 -8.82
N GLY A 48 -3.63 -6.74 -9.21
CA GLY A 48 -2.71 -6.46 -10.31
C GLY A 48 -3.01 -7.30 -11.56
N GLY A 49 -2.36 -6.95 -12.67
CA GLY A 49 -2.39 -7.74 -13.91
C GLY A 49 -3.65 -7.57 -14.76
N LEU A 50 -4.49 -6.56 -14.47
CA LEU A 50 -5.64 -6.25 -15.32
C LEU A 50 -5.15 -5.59 -16.64
N THR A 51 -5.80 -5.94 -17.73
CA THR A 51 -5.53 -5.43 -19.07
C THR A 51 -6.53 -4.34 -19.47
N ALA A 52 -6.28 -3.59 -20.53
CA ALA A 52 -7.14 -2.47 -20.92
C ALA A 52 -8.60 -2.89 -21.19
N ASP A 53 -8.82 -4.08 -21.72
CA ASP A 53 -10.13 -4.66 -22.01
C ASP A 53 -10.94 -5.02 -20.75
N THR A 54 -10.30 -5.10 -19.59
CA THR A 54 -10.96 -5.26 -18.29
C THR A 54 -11.77 -4.03 -17.90
N PHE A 55 -11.41 -2.87 -18.43
CA PHE A 55 -11.99 -1.58 -18.07
C PHE A 55 -12.98 -1.09 -19.12
N LYS A 56 -14.12 -0.60 -18.66
CA LYS A 56 -15.08 0.16 -19.48
C LYS A 56 -15.03 1.62 -19.05
N ILE A 57 -15.03 2.53 -20.02
CA ILE A 57 -15.02 3.97 -19.81
C ILE A 57 -16.38 4.53 -20.21
N TYR A 58 -16.91 5.41 -19.39
CA TYR A 58 -18.13 6.16 -19.71
C TYR A 58 -17.84 7.65 -19.55
N GLU A 59 -18.28 8.44 -20.50
CA GLU A 59 -18.31 9.90 -20.41
C GLU A 59 -19.77 10.36 -20.30
N ASP A 60 -20.11 11.10 -19.25
CA ASP A 60 -21.47 11.57 -18.93
C ASP A 60 -22.53 10.44 -18.92
N GLY A 61 -22.11 9.23 -18.67
CA GLY A 61 -22.95 8.03 -18.64
C GLY A 61 -22.96 7.22 -19.94
N ASP A 62 -22.44 7.75 -21.04
CA ASP A 62 -22.36 7.07 -22.32
C ASP A 62 -21.09 6.22 -22.43
N LEU A 63 -21.23 4.98 -22.88
CA LEU A 63 -20.11 4.06 -23.05
C LEU A 63 -19.19 4.51 -24.19
N VAL A 64 -17.93 4.73 -23.87
CA VAL A 64 -16.89 5.04 -24.86
C VAL A 64 -16.39 3.73 -25.49
N SER A 65 -16.42 3.65 -26.83
CA SER A 65 -15.92 2.46 -27.56
C SER A 65 -14.42 2.29 -27.34
N GLN A 66 -14.01 1.13 -26.84
CA GLN A 66 -12.60 0.81 -26.59
C GLN A 66 -11.74 0.87 -27.86
N TYR A 67 -12.30 0.49 -29.00
CA TYR A 67 -11.61 0.45 -30.28
C TYR A 67 -11.42 1.86 -30.86
N GLU A 68 -12.46 2.69 -30.82
CA GLU A 68 -12.42 4.05 -31.34
C GLU A 68 -11.58 4.98 -30.47
N SER A 69 -11.64 4.79 -29.15
CA SER A 69 -10.87 5.55 -28.19
C SER A 69 -9.42 5.08 -28.03
N LYS A 70 -9.04 3.99 -28.67
CA LYS A 70 -7.68 3.40 -28.57
C LYS A 70 -7.25 3.22 -27.11
N GLN A 71 -8.17 2.76 -26.26
CA GLN A 71 -7.94 2.58 -24.85
C GLN A 71 -6.69 1.71 -24.57
N THR A 72 -5.81 2.18 -23.69
CA THR A 72 -4.57 1.48 -23.33
C THR A 72 -4.21 1.71 -21.87
N ILE A 73 -3.41 0.80 -21.31
CA ILE A 73 -2.77 1.00 -20.02
C ILE A 73 -1.34 1.44 -20.26
N LEU A 74 -0.99 2.62 -19.77
CA LEU A 74 0.38 3.10 -19.76
C LEU A 74 1.14 2.51 -18.57
N ASN A 75 2.45 2.41 -18.71
CA ASN A 75 3.30 2.07 -17.59
C ASN A 75 3.17 3.15 -16.51
N PRO A 76 2.71 2.83 -15.28
CA PRO A 76 2.55 3.80 -14.21
C PRO A 76 3.84 4.58 -13.87
N GLU A 77 4.99 3.99 -14.15
CA GLU A 77 6.31 4.59 -13.88
C GLU A 77 6.54 5.92 -14.61
N VAL A 78 5.84 6.20 -15.70
CA VAL A 78 5.97 7.48 -16.41
C VAL A 78 5.41 8.65 -15.61
N ALA A 79 4.58 8.38 -14.60
CA ALA A 79 3.89 9.39 -13.81
C ALA A 79 4.15 9.28 -12.30
N ALA A 80 4.63 8.14 -11.81
CA ALA A 80 4.73 7.84 -10.39
C ALA A 80 6.15 7.45 -9.95
N SER A 81 6.55 7.86 -8.75
CA SER A 81 7.72 7.38 -8.03
C SER A 81 7.28 6.66 -6.76
N HIS A 82 7.87 5.51 -6.50
CA HIS A 82 7.64 4.73 -5.28
C HIS A 82 8.94 4.64 -4.47
N TYR A 83 8.91 5.05 -3.22
CA TYR A 83 10.06 5.06 -2.32
C TYR A 83 9.74 4.19 -1.11
N THR A 84 10.58 3.20 -0.84
CA THR A 84 10.45 2.28 0.30
C THR A 84 11.58 2.53 1.28
N LEU A 85 11.25 2.86 2.53
CA LEU A 85 12.19 3.00 3.62
C LEU A 85 12.07 1.78 4.54
N LEU A 86 13.17 1.04 4.72
CA LEU A 86 13.29 -0.03 5.69
C LEU A 86 14.00 0.49 6.94
N LEU A 87 13.32 0.47 8.07
CA LEU A 87 13.87 0.69 9.41
C LEU A 87 14.24 -0.66 10.02
N VAL A 88 15.49 -0.80 10.43
CA VAL A 88 16.02 -2.03 11.00
C VAL A 88 16.42 -1.79 12.45
N ASP A 89 15.75 -2.49 13.36
CA ASP A 89 16.13 -2.53 14.77
C ASP A 89 17.50 -3.18 14.92
N MET A 90 18.42 -2.46 15.50
CA MET A 90 19.78 -2.91 15.79
C MET A 90 20.11 -2.69 17.27
N SER A 91 19.11 -2.78 18.14
CA SER A 91 19.26 -2.74 19.59
C SER A 91 20.08 -3.94 20.11
N GLY A 92 20.41 -3.92 21.39
CA GLY A 92 21.23 -4.95 22.02
C GLY A 92 20.64 -6.34 21.85
N SER A 93 19.32 -6.52 21.96
CA SER A 93 18.66 -7.80 21.78
C SER A 93 18.90 -8.41 20.38
N ILE A 94 18.91 -7.61 19.32
CA ILE A 94 19.24 -8.08 17.97
C ILE A 94 20.71 -8.37 17.80
N THR A 95 21.58 -7.45 18.21
CA THR A 95 23.04 -7.56 17.99
C THR A 95 23.64 -8.73 18.79
N ASP A 96 23.13 -9.01 19.98
CA ASP A 96 23.60 -10.08 20.87
C ASP A 96 22.96 -11.46 20.58
N SER A 97 21.84 -11.49 19.86
CA SER A 97 21.09 -12.72 19.56
C SER A 97 21.76 -13.64 18.53
N GLY A 98 22.76 -13.13 17.79
CA GLY A 98 23.35 -13.80 16.64
C GLY A 98 22.40 -13.85 15.41
N ALA A 99 21.34 -13.02 15.39
CA ALA A 99 20.42 -12.89 14.26
C ALA A 99 20.94 -11.95 13.16
N THR A 100 21.97 -11.14 13.44
CA THR A 100 22.43 -10.06 12.57
C THR A 100 22.78 -10.53 11.15
N SER A 101 23.47 -11.67 10.98
CA SER A 101 23.81 -12.17 9.63
C SER A 101 22.56 -12.53 8.83
N THR A 102 21.61 -13.24 9.44
CA THR A 102 20.35 -13.61 8.79
C THR A 102 19.52 -12.36 8.43
N LEU A 103 19.54 -11.36 9.31
CA LEU A 103 18.87 -10.08 9.09
C LEU A 103 19.50 -9.31 7.91
N VAL A 104 20.82 -9.28 7.82
CA VAL A 104 21.55 -8.67 6.68
C VAL A 104 21.18 -9.33 5.36
N ASP A 105 21.13 -10.67 5.33
CA ASP A 105 20.77 -11.43 4.15
C ASP A 105 19.31 -11.16 3.76
N ALA A 106 18.39 -11.17 4.72
CA ALA A 106 16.97 -10.92 4.50
C ALA A 106 16.71 -9.47 4.01
N ALA A 107 17.33 -8.48 4.66
CA ALA A 107 17.21 -7.08 4.26
C ALA A 107 17.83 -6.82 2.86
N SER A 108 18.95 -7.50 2.54
CA SER A 108 19.58 -7.40 1.22
C SER A 108 18.71 -7.99 0.12
N ALA A 109 18.13 -9.17 0.34
CA ALA A 109 17.21 -9.80 -0.60
C ALA A 109 15.93 -8.97 -0.78
N PHE A 110 15.38 -8.43 0.30
CA PHE A 110 14.24 -7.51 0.28
C PHE A 110 14.53 -6.29 -0.59
N ALA A 111 15.65 -5.59 -0.32
CA ALA A 111 16.02 -4.39 -1.07
C ALA A 111 16.21 -4.69 -2.55
N GLU A 112 16.92 -5.77 -2.90
CA GLU A 112 17.11 -6.20 -4.28
C GLU A 112 15.79 -6.47 -4.98
N ARG A 113 14.88 -7.17 -4.32
CA ARG A 113 13.56 -7.51 -4.85
C ARG A 113 12.71 -6.27 -5.13
N ILE A 114 12.71 -5.30 -4.21
CA ILE A 114 11.95 -4.05 -4.40
C ILE A 114 12.60 -3.19 -5.50
N GLU A 115 13.93 -3.03 -5.49
CA GLU A 115 14.67 -2.23 -6.48
C GLU A 115 14.63 -2.83 -7.89
N ALA A 116 14.39 -4.15 -8.04
CA ALA A 116 14.19 -4.79 -9.33
C ALA A 116 12.94 -4.28 -10.07
N GLN A 117 12.00 -3.69 -9.36
CA GLN A 117 10.88 -2.99 -9.96
C GLN A 117 11.34 -1.59 -10.38
N LYS A 118 11.18 -1.28 -11.65
CA LYS A 118 11.59 0.01 -12.20
C LYS A 118 10.95 1.16 -11.39
N GLN A 119 11.75 2.22 -11.18
CA GLN A 119 11.38 3.44 -10.41
C GLN A 119 11.05 3.24 -8.93
N GLN A 120 11.30 2.08 -8.37
CA GLN A 120 11.37 1.88 -6.93
C GLN A 120 12.74 2.30 -6.42
N LYS A 121 12.75 3.09 -5.34
CA LYS A 121 13.97 3.39 -4.58
C LYS A 121 13.83 2.83 -3.19
N VAL A 122 14.90 2.23 -2.69
CA VAL A 122 14.96 1.69 -1.34
C VAL A 122 16.01 2.45 -0.55
N ALA A 123 15.66 2.80 0.68
CA ALA A 123 16.60 3.24 1.69
C ALA A 123 16.53 2.32 2.91
N VAL A 124 17.66 2.17 3.60
CA VAL A 124 17.76 1.39 4.82
C VAL A 124 18.41 2.22 5.90
N TYR A 125 17.74 2.34 7.02
CA TYR A 125 18.22 3.00 8.21
C TYR A 125 18.18 2.03 9.40
N ALA A 126 19.24 1.99 10.18
CA ALA A 126 19.23 1.31 11.46
C ALA A 126 18.76 2.26 12.57
N PHE A 127 18.17 1.69 13.61
CA PHE A 127 17.91 2.39 14.86
C PHE A 127 18.25 1.52 16.05
N ASP A 128 18.57 2.16 17.15
CA ASP A 128 18.79 1.57 18.46
C ASP A 128 18.07 2.44 19.51
N GLY A 129 18.52 2.49 20.75
CA GLY A 129 17.95 3.38 21.78
C GLY A 129 18.30 4.86 21.61
N SER A 130 19.20 5.19 20.69
CA SER A 130 19.60 6.57 20.41
C SER A 130 18.45 7.41 19.85
N PRO A 131 18.51 8.75 19.99
CA PRO A 131 17.47 9.59 19.43
C PRO A 131 17.48 9.60 17.89
N ASP A 132 18.60 9.32 17.22
CA ASP A 132 18.78 9.50 15.79
C ASP A 132 18.76 8.17 15.02
N LEU A 133 18.32 8.25 13.75
CA LEU A 133 18.46 7.16 12.80
C LEU A 133 19.87 7.11 12.24
N HIS A 134 20.37 5.91 12.00
CA HIS A 134 21.68 5.67 11.40
C HIS A 134 21.52 5.28 9.94
N ALA A 135 21.96 6.13 9.02
CA ALA A 135 21.84 5.87 7.58
C ALA A 135 22.79 4.73 7.17
N ILE A 136 22.22 3.61 6.74
CA ILE A 136 22.97 2.47 6.18
C ILE A 136 23.02 2.58 4.66
N ALA A 137 21.88 2.77 4.02
CA ALA A 137 21.71 2.99 2.59
C ALA A 137 20.65 4.06 2.38
N PRO A 138 20.99 5.35 2.38
CA PRO A 138 20.05 6.42 2.09
C PRO A 138 19.56 6.35 0.63
N PHE A 139 18.44 6.97 0.29
CA PHE A 139 17.87 6.99 -1.07
C PHE A 139 18.82 7.49 -2.16
N THR A 140 19.92 8.11 -1.79
CA THR A 140 20.97 8.60 -2.70
C THR A 140 22.09 7.58 -2.93
N THR A 141 22.00 6.38 -2.35
CA THR A 141 23.05 5.35 -2.47
C THR A 141 23.20 4.92 -3.93
N ALA A 142 24.39 5.11 -4.47
CA ALA A 142 24.70 4.69 -5.83
C ALA A 142 24.73 3.16 -5.95
N GLY A 143 24.10 2.64 -6.99
CA GLY A 143 24.04 1.19 -7.24
C GLY A 143 23.03 0.41 -6.39
N GLY A 144 22.15 1.15 -5.65
CA GLY A 144 21.10 0.55 -4.83
C GLY A 144 21.55 0.20 -3.42
N ALA A 145 20.59 -0.24 -2.59
CA ALA A 145 20.80 -0.44 -1.16
C ALA A 145 21.56 -1.72 -0.81
N LYS A 146 21.48 -2.77 -1.64
CA LYS A 146 22.03 -4.12 -1.34
C LYS A 146 23.47 -4.13 -0.86
N GLY A 147 24.35 -3.34 -1.51
CA GLY A 147 25.77 -3.30 -1.17
C GLY A 147 26.05 -2.68 0.18
N ALA A 148 25.33 -1.61 0.52
CA ALA A 148 25.48 -0.86 1.75
C ALA A 148 24.90 -1.61 2.97
N ILE A 149 23.86 -2.42 2.80
CA ILE A 149 23.22 -3.20 3.88
C ILE A 149 24.19 -4.13 4.60
N LYS A 150 25.25 -4.58 3.94
CA LYS A 150 26.31 -5.37 4.56
C LYS A 150 26.96 -4.65 5.75
N GLY A 151 26.90 -3.32 5.79
CA GLY A 151 27.37 -2.52 6.92
C GLY A 151 26.64 -2.82 8.24
N LEU A 152 25.41 -3.35 8.19
CA LEU A 152 24.70 -3.79 9.41
C LEU A 152 25.44 -4.92 10.17
N ALA A 153 26.22 -5.74 9.48
CA ALA A 153 26.97 -6.82 10.12
C ALA A 153 27.98 -6.34 11.19
N GLY A 154 28.50 -5.13 11.00
CA GLY A 154 29.42 -4.51 11.94
C GLY A 154 28.78 -3.44 12.84
N TYR A 155 27.47 -3.30 12.81
CA TYR A 155 26.77 -2.28 13.60
C TYR A 155 26.94 -2.55 15.10
N LYS A 156 27.22 -1.48 15.83
CA LYS A 156 27.30 -1.49 17.29
C LYS A 156 26.32 -0.43 17.82
N PRO A 157 25.31 -0.82 18.61
CA PRO A 157 24.38 0.14 19.16
C PRO A 157 25.09 1.14 20.08
N ALA A 158 24.82 2.42 19.88
CA ALA A 158 25.30 3.45 20.79
C ALA A 158 24.50 3.47 22.11
N ASP A 159 23.24 3.07 22.03
CA ASP A 159 22.34 2.81 23.16
C ASP A 159 21.67 1.46 22.92
N PRO A 160 21.96 0.42 23.72
CA PRO A 160 21.44 -0.93 23.49
C PRO A 160 19.92 -1.08 23.71
N SER A 161 19.22 -0.05 24.19
CA SER A 161 17.77 -0.02 24.27
C SER A 161 17.13 0.16 22.87
N THR A 162 15.81 0.26 22.81
CA THR A 162 15.05 0.34 21.54
C THR A 162 14.23 1.61 21.51
N ASN A 163 14.51 2.55 20.60
CA ASN A 163 13.74 3.76 20.35
C ASN A 163 12.81 3.58 19.13
N LEU A 164 11.91 2.60 19.21
CA LEU A 164 11.00 2.24 18.12
C LEU A 164 10.07 3.40 17.72
N ASN A 165 9.48 4.05 18.72
CA ASN A 165 8.57 5.17 18.50
C ASN A 165 9.26 6.34 17.79
N GLY A 166 10.44 6.72 18.25
CA GLY A 166 11.23 7.78 17.61
C GLY A 166 11.69 7.42 16.21
N ALA A 167 12.04 6.14 15.98
CA ALA A 167 12.42 5.64 14.67
C ALA A 167 11.29 5.74 13.65
N ILE A 168 10.07 5.38 14.02
CA ILE A 168 8.89 5.49 13.14
C ILE A 168 8.64 6.96 12.74
N ILE A 169 8.61 7.87 13.71
CA ILE A 169 8.39 9.31 13.44
C ILE A 169 9.47 9.86 12.49
N LYS A 170 10.74 9.55 12.78
CA LYS A 170 11.85 10.01 11.94
C LYS A 170 11.85 9.35 10.57
N GLY A 171 11.49 8.07 10.47
CA GLY A 171 11.37 7.35 9.20
C GLY A 171 10.31 7.96 8.28
N LEU A 172 9.16 8.33 8.81
CA LEU A 172 8.14 9.07 8.06
C LEU A 172 8.69 10.40 7.54
N GLY A 173 9.44 11.14 8.39
CA GLY A 173 10.09 12.39 8.00
C GLY A 173 11.18 12.22 6.93
N GLU A 174 11.93 11.11 6.92
CA GLU A 174 12.91 10.80 5.86
C GLU A 174 12.21 10.49 4.53
N LEU A 175 11.06 9.79 4.55
CA LEU A 175 10.24 9.60 3.36
C LEU A 175 9.71 10.93 2.81
N ASP A 176 9.22 11.82 3.67
CA ASP A 176 8.75 13.16 3.26
C ASP A 176 9.85 13.94 2.55
N LYS A 177 11.06 13.99 3.13
CA LYS A 177 12.23 14.66 2.55
C LYS A 177 12.61 14.07 1.19
N ALA A 178 12.67 12.75 1.10
CA ALA A 178 13.06 12.05 -0.13
C ALA A 178 12.03 12.25 -1.24
N LEU A 179 10.75 12.11 -0.93
CA LEU A 179 9.67 12.28 -1.89
C LEU A 179 9.49 13.73 -2.34
N ALA A 180 9.87 14.72 -1.50
CA ALA A 180 9.88 16.12 -1.90
C ALA A 180 10.83 16.38 -3.10
N THR A 181 11.90 15.58 -3.24
CA THR A 181 12.87 15.68 -4.34
C THR A 181 12.52 14.82 -5.56
N ALA A 182 11.47 14.00 -5.48
CA ALA A 182 11.09 13.12 -6.59
C ALA A 182 10.61 13.94 -7.80
N THR A 183 11.03 13.52 -8.99
CA THR A 183 10.76 14.25 -10.25
C THR A 183 9.37 13.94 -10.84
N ASN A 184 8.81 12.77 -10.51
CA ASN A 184 7.47 12.43 -10.97
C ASN A 184 6.39 13.17 -10.18
N PRO A 185 5.25 13.51 -10.83
CA PRO A 185 4.17 14.23 -10.17
C PRO A 185 3.49 13.41 -9.08
N LEU A 186 3.37 12.10 -9.26
CA LEU A 186 2.75 11.21 -8.27
C LEU A 186 3.85 10.55 -7.42
N ARG A 187 3.66 10.55 -6.10
CA ARG A 187 4.70 10.17 -5.14
C ARG A 187 4.10 9.26 -4.09
N PHE A 188 4.65 8.05 -3.97
CA PHE A 188 4.19 7.04 -3.04
C PHE A 188 5.32 6.64 -2.11
N GLY A 189 5.03 6.62 -0.82
CA GLY A 189 5.94 6.19 0.23
C GLY A 189 5.49 4.88 0.87
N THR A 190 6.44 4.04 1.18
CA THR A 190 6.24 2.83 1.97
C THR A 190 7.25 2.81 3.10
N LEU A 191 6.78 2.66 4.35
CA LEU A 191 7.62 2.43 5.51
C LEU A 191 7.54 0.95 5.90
N VAL A 192 8.67 0.31 6.06
CA VAL A 192 8.78 -1.05 6.61
C VAL A 192 9.58 -1.00 7.89
N VAL A 193 9.03 -1.51 8.99
CA VAL A 193 9.68 -1.50 10.31
C VAL A 193 9.96 -2.94 10.71
N PHE A 194 11.24 -3.26 10.93
CA PHE A 194 11.66 -4.52 11.52
C PHE A 194 12.09 -4.29 12.98
N THR A 195 11.53 -5.06 13.92
CA THR A 195 11.87 -5.01 15.34
C THR A 195 11.63 -6.35 16.04
N ASP A 196 12.35 -6.62 17.11
CA ASP A 196 12.13 -7.78 17.98
C ASP A 196 11.40 -7.44 19.28
N GLY A 197 11.19 -6.15 19.57
CA GLY A 197 10.63 -5.72 20.83
C GLY A 197 9.77 -4.46 20.77
N SER A 198 9.40 -4.01 21.96
CA SER A 198 8.66 -2.78 22.18
C SER A 198 9.59 -1.57 22.40
N ASP A 199 9.05 -0.37 22.33
CA ASP A 199 9.80 0.86 22.64
C ASP A 199 10.25 0.88 24.10
N ARG A 200 11.54 0.77 24.33
CA ARG A 200 12.15 0.77 25.67
C ARG A 200 12.80 2.10 26.02
N ALA A 201 13.26 2.85 25.04
CA ALA A 201 13.89 4.14 25.25
C ALA A 201 12.88 5.23 25.68
N ARG A 202 11.59 5.07 25.36
CA ARG A 202 10.48 5.97 25.77
C ARG A 202 10.73 7.43 25.47
N ARG A 203 11.35 7.72 24.32
CA ARG A 203 11.70 9.09 23.90
C ARG A 203 10.51 9.80 23.26
N VAL A 204 9.61 9.04 22.62
CA VAL A 204 8.41 9.56 21.96
C VAL A 204 7.20 8.80 22.49
N PRO A 205 6.13 9.50 22.92
CA PRO A 205 4.89 8.87 23.35
C PRO A 205 4.23 8.07 22.21
N TRP A 206 3.58 6.95 22.56
CA TRP A 206 2.84 6.14 21.57
C TRP A 206 1.72 6.92 20.88
N GLU A 207 1.08 7.82 21.58
CA GLU A 207 0.01 8.67 21.09
C GLU A 207 0.45 9.48 19.86
N ASP A 208 1.67 10.02 19.87
CA ASP A 208 2.24 10.77 18.75
C ASP A 208 2.50 9.86 17.55
N VAL A 209 3.02 8.64 17.79
CA VAL A 209 3.23 7.64 16.74
C VAL A 209 1.91 7.18 16.15
N SER A 210 0.94 6.85 16.99
CA SER A 210 -0.39 6.42 16.57
C SER A 210 -1.07 7.49 15.70
N LYS A 211 -0.95 8.75 16.09
CA LYS A 211 -1.44 9.89 15.32
C LYS A 211 -0.71 9.98 13.97
N ALA A 212 0.61 9.92 13.94
CA ALA A 212 1.41 10.01 12.72
C ALA A 212 1.10 8.85 11.75
N LEU A 213 0.94 7.62 12.28
CA LEU A 213 0.55 6.46 11.49
C LEU A 213 -0.87 6.58 10.92
N HIS A 214 -1.78 7.19 11.66
CA HIS A 214 -3.14 7.46 11.19
C HIS A 214 -3.16 8.53 10.09
N ASP A 215 -2.41 9.61 10.27
CA ASP A 215 -2.43 10.78 9.40
C ASP A 215 -1.63 10.55 8.11
N THR A 216 -0.61 9.68 8.15
CA THR A 216 0.20 9.41 6.96
C THR A 216 -0.57 8.67 5.88
N GLN A 217 -0.35 9.08 4.64
CA GLN A 217 -0.85 8.39 3.43
C GLN A 217 0.08 7.26 2.98
N TYR A 218 1.26 7.14 3.57
CA TYR A 218 2.20 6.08 3.24
C TYR A 218 1.67 4.71 3.68
N GLU A 219 1.99 3.69 2.90
CA GLU A 219 1.80 2.31 3.35
C GLU A 219 2.82 2.00 4.44
N VAL A 220 2.37 1.38 5.52
CA VAL A 220 3.24 1.04 6.65
C VAL A 220 3.09 -0.44 6.97
N PHE A 221 4.20 -1.16 6.81
CA PHE A 221 4.33 -2.56 7.12
C PHE A 221 5.21 -2.77 8.34
N ALA A 222 4.96 -3.84 9.09
CA ALA A 222 5.80 -4.19 10.21
C ALA A 222 6.20 -5.68 10.18
N ILE A 223 7.46 -5.94 10.51
CA ILE A 223 8.03 -7.28 10.65
C ILE A 223 8.48 -7.44 12.11
N GLY A 224 7.88 -8.40 12.82
CA GLY A 224 8.23 -8.72 14.20
C GLY A 224 9.10 -9.96 14.28
N LEU A 225 10.10 -9.97 15.17
CA LEU A 225 10.92 -11.14 15.48
C LEU A 225 10.65 -11.61 16.91
N GLY A 226 10.37 -12.91 17.07
CA GLY A 226 10.19 -13.54 18.36
C GLY A 226 8.86 -13.24 19.04
N ALA A 227 8.79 -13.47 20.34
CA ALA A 227 7.56 -13.33 21.13
C ALA A 227 7.46 -12.02 21.91
N GLU A 228 8.53 -11.21 21.96
CA GLU A 228 8.57 -10.01 22.79
C GLU A 228 7.68 -8.91 22.26
N ILE A 229 7.61 -8.73 20.92
CA ILE A 229 6.65 -7.82 20.32
C ILE A 229 5.26 -8.45 20.27
N GLN A 230 4.29 -7.78 20.89
CA GLN A 230 2.91 -8.23 20.91
C GLN A 230 2.24 -7.99 19.54
N ASP A 231 1.38 -8.92 19.13
CA ASP A 231 0.68 -8.83 17.84
C ASP A 231 -0.21 -7.57 17.75
N THR A 232 -0.79 -7.12 18.86
CA THR A 232 -1.56 -5.89 18.93
C THR A 232 -0.73 -4.66 18.59
N GLN A 233 0.49 -4.56 19.12
CA GLN A 233 1.41 -3.47 18.84
C GLN A 233 1.95 -3.58 17.40
N LEU A 234 2.34 -4.79 16.97
CA LEU A 234 2.81 -5.00 15.60
C LEU A 234 1.75 -4.60 14.57
N ASN A 235 0.49 -4.99 14.80
CA ASN A 235 -0.64 -4.61 13.92
C ASN A 235 -0.98 -3.11 14.00
N ALA A 236 -0.75 -2.46 15.13
CA ALA A 236 -0.94 -1.02 15.25
C ALA A 236 0.12 -0.22 14.46
N ILE A 237 1.34 -0.74 14.34
CA ILE A 237 2.40 -0.17 13.51
C ILE A 237 2.16 -0.49 12.05
N GLY A 238 2.06 -1.77 11.70
CA GLY A 238 1.91 -2.25 10.33
C GLY A 238 0.46 -2.20 9.84
N LYS A 239 -0.12 -1.00 9.79
CA LYS A 239 -1.53 -0.77 9.42
C LYS A 239 -1.92 -1.32 8.05
N ASP A 240 -0.96 -1.51 7.16
CA ASP A 240 -1.17 -2.03 5.80
C ASP A 240 -0.73 -3.50 5.66
N GLY A 241 -0.09 -4.05 6.70
CA GLY A 241 0.21 -5.47 6.83
C GLY A 241 1.38 -5.76 7.75
N THR A 242 1.34 -6.97 8.30
CA THR A 242 2.37 -7.44 9.23
C THR A 242 2.87 -8.82 8.83
N ALA A 243 4.10 -9.15 9.23
CA ALA A 243 4.65 -10.48 9.20
C ALA A 243 5.37 -10.72 10.52
N LYS A 244 5.36 -11.97 11.02
CA LYS A 244 6.04 -12.34 12.26
C LYS A 244 6.96 -13.52 12.01
N ALA A 245 8.23 -13.38 12.37
CA ALA A 245 9.21 -14.43 12.40
C ALA A 245 9.23 -15.03 13.82
N ALA A 246 8.97 -16.32 13.96
CA ALA A 246 9.01 -16.98 15.27
C ALA A 246 10.43 -16.97 15.88
N ASP A 247 11.42 -17.11 15.02
CA ASP A 247 12.84 -17.07 15.34
C ASP A 247 13.66 -16.51 14.16
N LYS A 248 14.98 -16.44 14.34
CA LYS A 248 15.89 -15.92 13.32
C LYS A 248 15.83 -16.67 11.97
N ASN A 249 15.44 -17.94 11.95
CA ASN A 249 15.39 -18.72 10.71
C ASN A 249 14.17 -18.33 9.87
N ALA A 250 13.11 -17.83 10.50
CA ALA A 250 11.90 -17.37 9.84
C ALA A 250 11.98 -15.91 9.34
N VAL A 251 13.05 -15.16 9.64
CA VAL A 251 13.20 -13.74 9.27
C VAL A 251 13.14 -13.56 7.75
N VAL A 252 13.84 -14.37 6.98
CA VAL A 252 13.83 -14.29 5.50
C VAL A 252 12.41 -14.42 4.95
N THR A 253 11.66 -15.42 5.45
CA THR A 253 10.26 -15.62 5.02
C THR A 253 9.37 -14.43 5.36
N ALA A 254 9.56 -13.81 6.52
CA ALA A 254 8.79 -12.63 6.93
C ALA A 254 9.09 -11.42 6.03
N PHE A 255 10.35 -11.18 5.68
CA PHE A 255 10.74 -10.15 4.73
C PHE A 255 10.16 -10.41 3.33
N ASP A 256 10.21 -11.66 2.84
CA ASP A 256 9.63 -12.05 1.56
C ASP A 256 8.11 -11.83 1.50
N GLN A 257 7.40 -12.13 2.59
CA GLN A 257 5.96 -11.87 2.69
C GLN A 257 5.64 -10.37 2.54
N ILE A 258 6.40 -9.51 3.21
CA ILE A 258 6.20 -8.06 3.11
C ILE A 258 6.61 -7.55 1.72
N ALA A 259 7.73 -8.02 1.15
CA ALA A 259 8.13 -7.66 -0.20
C ALA A 259 7.03 -8.03 -1.23
N ALA A 260 6.45 -9.23 -1.12
CA ALA A 260 5.36 -9.66 -1.99
C ALA A 260 4.11 -8.76 -1.87
N ARG A 261 3.79 -8.29 -0.66
CA ARG A 261 2.66 -7.36 -0.44
C ARG A 261 2.93 -5.99 -1.07
N ILE A 262 4.14 -5.46 -0.92
CA ILE A 262 4.56 -4.19 -1.55
C ILE A 262 4.50 -4.31 -3.07
N GLU A 263 5.02 -5.40 -3.65
CA GLU A 263 4.91 -5.67 -5.08
C GLU A 263 3.47 -5.72 -5.56
N ALA A 264 2.62 -6.46 -4.86
CA ALA A 264 1.21 -6.58 -5.19
C ALA A 264 0.51 -5.22 -5.10
N SER A 265 0.81 -4.41 -4.06
CA SER A 265 0.28 -3.06 -3.92
C SER A 265 0.71 -2.17 -5.08
N THR A 266 1.99 -2.20 -5.46
CA THR A 266 2.51 -1.41 -6.59
C THR A 266 1.86 -1.82 -7.92
N LYS A 267 1.67 -3.12 -8.16
CA LYS A 267 1.03 -3.63 -9.37
C LYS A 267 -0.48 -3.34 -9.46
N ALA A 268 -1.10 -2.94 -8.36
CA ALA A 268 -2.51 -2.57 -8.32
C ALA A 268 -2.81 -1.14 -8.80
N PHE A 269 -1.78 -0.37 -9.14
CA PHE A 269 -1.95 0.97 -9.72
C PHE A 269 -2.03 0.90 -11.24
N TYR A 270 -3.02 1.59 -11.80
CA TYR A 270 -3.28 1.61 -13.24
C TYR A 270 -3.29 3.05 -13.75
N LEU A 271 -2.62 3.26 -14.87
CA LEU A 271 -2.60 4.49 -15.63
C LEU A 271 -3.36 4.23 -16.93
N LEU A 272 -4.68 4.41 -16.91
CA LEU A 272 -5.55 4.17 -18.04
C LEU A 272 -5.61 5.42 -18.91
N SER A 273 -5.32 5.27 -20.19
CA SER A 273 -5.31 6.34 -21.19
C SER A 273 -6.25 6.02 -22.34
N TYR A 274 -6.92 7.04 -22.86
CA TYR A 274 -7.81 6.89 -24.01
C TYR A 274 -8.00 8.20 -24.77
N CYS A 275 -8.52 8.09 -25.98
CA CYS A 275 -8.90 9.23 -26.83
C CYS A 275 -10.38 9.56 -26.61
N SER A 276 -10.67 10.69 -25.99
CA SER A 276 -12.03 11.13 -25.71
C SER A 276 -12.75 11.58 -27.01
N PRO A 277 -14.02 11.19 -27.19
CA PRO A 277 -14.88 11.77 -28.23
C PRO A 277 -15.35 13.19 -27.90
N ALA A 278 -15.27 13.64 -26.66
CA ALA A 278 -15.66 14.99 -26.23
C ALA A 278 -14.84 16.08 -26.94
N ARG A 279 -15.42 17.28 -27.11
CA ARG A 279 -14.78 18.40 -27.81
C ARG A 279 -14.72 19.69 -27.02
N ALA A 280 -15.56 19.87 -26.01
CA ALA A 280 -15.57 21.07 -25.19
C ALA A 280 -16.27 20.83 -23.86
N GLY A 281 -15.88 21.61 -22.85
CA GLY A 281 -16.53 21.60 -21.55
C GLY A 281 -16.02 20.54 -20.58
N LYS A 282 -16.64 20.51 -19.42
CA LYS A 282 -16.35 19.52 -18.36
C LYS A 282 -17.22 18.30 -18.53
N HIS A 283 -16.64 17.14 -18.34
CA HIS A 283 -17.28 15.84 -18.47
C HIS A 283 -17.03 14.98 -17.22
N GLU A 284 -18.05 14.20 -16.83
CA GLU A 284 -17.89 13.15 -15.83
C GLU A 284 -17.25 11.91 -16.49
N LEU A 285 -16.16 11.44 -15.92
CA LEU A 285 -15.49 10.21 -16.31
C LEU A 285 -15.84 9.12 -15.31
N THR A 286 -16.47 8.04 -15.77
CA THR A 286 -16.65 6.81 -14.99
C THR A 286 -15.78 5.70 -15.56
N VAL A 287 -14.99 5.05 -14.71
CA VAL A 287 -14.25 3.82 -15.05
C VAL A 287 -14.86 2.66 -14.28
N GLU A 288 -15.25 1.62 -15.00
CA GLU A 288 -15.75 0.36 -14.47
C GLU A 288 -14.75 -0.75 -14.76
N ALA A 289 -14.34 -1.49 -13.73
CA ALA A 289 -13.54 -2.70 -13.87
C ALA A 289 -14.41 -3.95 -13.70
N ASN A 290 -14.17 -4.96 -14.55
CA ASN A 290 -14.81 -6.26 -14.47
C ASN A 290 -13.75 -7.35 -14.59
N SER A 291 -13.43 -8.04 -13.49
CA SER A 291 -12.42 -9.09 -13.44
C SER A 291 -13.06 -10.43 -13.13
N LYS A 292 -12.64 -11.47 -13.87
CA LYS A 292 -13.04 -12.86 -13.55
C LYS A 292 -12.15 -13.38 -12.43
N GLU A 293 -12.77 -13.89 -11.39
CA GLU A 293 -12.09 -14.58 -10.30
C GLU A 293 -11.79 -16.04 -10.64
N ALA A 294 -10.88 -16.67 -9.90
CA ALA A 294 -10.49 -18.06 -10.12
C ALA A 294 -11.66 -19.07 -9.96
N ASN A 295 -12.68 -18.73 -9.17
CA ASN A 295 -13.90 -19.50 -8.98
C ASN A 295 -14.93 -19.33 -10.12
N GLY A 296 -14.63 -18.48 -11.13
CA GLY A 296 -15.51 -18.19 -12.26
C GLY A 296 -16.47 -17.00 -12.02
N ASP A 297 -16.56 -16.47 -10.82
CA ASP A 297 -17.37 -15.28 -10.52
C ASP A 297 -16.75 -14.03 -11.14
N THR A 298 -17.58 -13.00 -11.33
CA THR A 298 -17.12 -11.69 -11.80
C THR A 298 -17.11 -10.71 -10.65
N ALA A 299 -15.92 -10.21 -10.31
CA ALA A 299 -15.77 -9.08 -9.41
C ALA A 299 -15.86 -7.78 -10.23
N SER A 300 -16.64 -6.83 -9.76
CA SER A 300 -16.80 -5.53 -10.43
C SER A 300 -16.71 -4.35 -9.48
N GLY A 301 -16.34 -3.20 -10.02
CA GLY A 301 -16.27 -1.95 -9.28
C GLY A 301 -16.20 -0.75 -10.21
N LYS A 302 -16.54 0.42 -9.68
CA LYS A 302 -16.54 1.69 -10.44
C LYS A 302 -15.84 2.79 -9.67
N THR A 303 -15.28 3.73 -10.42
CA THR A 303 -14.80 5.00 -9.88
C THR A 303 -15.19 6.14 -10.80
N LYS A 304 -15.28 7.33 -10.22
CA LYS A 304 -15.62 8.55 -10.95
C LYS A 304 -14.52 9.59 -10.83
N SER A 305 -14.37 10.40 -11.86
CA SER A 305 -13.50 11.55 -11.93
C SER A 305 -14.11 12.58 -12.87
N GLU A 306 -13.45 13.71 -13.05
CA GLU A 306 -13.85 14.74 -14.02
C GLU A 306 -12.65 15.11 -14.90
N PHE A 307 -12.91 15.53 -16.11
CA PHE A 307 -11.91 16.14 -16.98
C PHE A 307 -12.51 17.30 -17.76
N ASP A 308 -11.64 18.16 -18.30
CA ASP A 308 -12.03 19.30 -19.14
C ASP A 308 -11.58 19.04 -20.58
N ALA A 309 -12.54 18.97 -21.49
CA ALA A 309 -12.33 18.79 -22.93
C ALA A 309 -12.20 20.13 -23.69
N THR A 310 -12.12 21.26 -22.98
CA THR A 310 -12.03 22.58 -23.63
C THR A 310 -10.82 22.67 -24.56
N GLY A 311 -11.09 22.88 -25.85
CA GLY A 311 -10.09 22.94 -26.90
C GLY A 311 -9.58 21.59 -27.38
N PHE A 312 -10.34 20.52 -27.13
CA PHE A 312 -10.09 19.24 -27.79
C PHE A 312 -10.37 19.33 -29.28
N GLY A 313 -9.59 18.59 -30.05
CA GLY A 313 -9.64 18.53 -31.50
C GLY A 313 -9.54 17.11 -32.03
N THR A 314 -9.31 17.00 -33.32
CA THR A 314 -9.09 15.71 -34.00
C THR A 314 -7.66 15.21 -33.75
N GLY A 315 -7.50 13.92 -33.82
CA GLY A 315 -6.23 13.23 -33.55
C GLY A 315 -6.05 12.95 -32.06
N CYS A 316 -5.31 11.90 -31.75
CA CYS A 316 -4.97 11.52 -30.38
C CYS A 316 -3.90 10.44 -30.41
N ASP A 317 -2.96 10.53 -29.49
CA ASP A 317 -2.02 9.45 -29.17
C ASP A 317 -2.22 9.03 -27.71
N PRO A 318 -2.85 7.89 -27.44
CA PRO A 318 -3.09 7.43 -26.07
C PRO A 318 -1.80 7.05 -25.34
N ASN A 319 -0.67 6.90 -26.04
CA ASN A 319 0.63 6.61 -25.44
C ASN A 319 1.37 7.90 -25.00
N GLN A 320 0.79 9.07 -25.26
CA GLN A 320 1.38 10.32 -24.83
C GLN A 320 1.55 10.37 -23.32
N LYS A 321 2.74 10.79 -22.87
CA LYS A 321 3.00 10.97 -21.43
C LYS A 321 1.98 11.96 -20.83
N PRO A 322 1.26 11.59 -19.76
CA PRO A 322 0.30 12.48 -19.12
C PRO A 322 1.00 13.68 -18.49
N ASN A 323 0.38 14.84 -18.60
CA ASN A 323 0.80 16.04 -17.89
C ASN A 323 -0.15 16.25 -16.68
N PHE A 324 0.17 15.62 -15.56
CA PHE A 324 -0.54 15.87 -14.32
C PHE A 324 -0.09 17.22 -13.75
N ASP A 325 -0.99 18.20 -13.76
CA ASP A 325 -0.74 19.51 -13.16
C ASP A 325 -0.84 19.42 -11.64
N ILE A 326 0.33 19.38 -10.98
CA ILE A 326 0.41 19.32 -9.51
C ILE A 326 0.16 20.68 -8.83
N THR A 327 0.10 21.77 -9.61
CA THR A 327 -0.06 23.13 -9.06
C THR A 327 -1.52 23.52 -8.87
N LYS A 328 -2.44 22.90 -9.60
CA LYS A 328 -3.88 23.13 -9.49
C LYS A 328 -4.51 22.25 -8.43
N GLY A 329 -4.33 22.58 -7.16
CA GLY A 329 -5.22 22.21 -6.04
C GLY A 329 -5.61 20.74 -5.82
N ASP A 330 -5.44 19.90 -6.82
CA ASP A 330 -5.63 18.46 -6.78
C ASP A 330 -4.36 17.74 -6.26
N ALA A 331 -3.68 18.34 -5.30
CA ALA A 331 -2.86 17.54 -4.41
C ALA A 331 -3.70 16.32 -4.05
N LEU A 332 -3.14 15.11 -4.21
CA LEU A 332 -3.74 13.82 -3.86
C LEU A 332 -4.94 14.04 -2.95
N ALA A 333 -6.17 13.96 -3.52
CA ALA A 333 -7.35 14.16 -2.68
C ALA A 333 -7.11 13.31 -1.46
N PRO A 334 -7.08 13.89 -0.25
CA PRO A 334 -6.71 13.14 0.93
C PRO A 334 -7.57 11.89 0.89
N GLN A 335 -6.93 10.72 0.85
CA GLN A 335 -7.67 9.46 0.87
C GLN A 335 -8.61 9.62 2.07
N PRO A 336 -9.94 9.45 1.92
CA PRO A 336 -10.83 9.55 3.07
C PRO A 336 -10.21 8.67 4.14
N PRO A 337 -10.11 9.13 5.39
CA PRO A 337 -9.47 8.37 6.46
C PRO A 337 -10.00 6.95 6.34
N ARG A 338 -9.12 5.98 6.20
CA ARG A 338 -9.54 4.57 6.11
C ARG A 338 -10.32 4.35 7.38
N ASN A 339 -11.65 4.31 7.29
CA ASN A 339 -12.48 3.91 8.41
C ASN A 339 -11.87 2.61 8.88
N GLY A 340 -11.20 2.66 10.03
CA GLY A 340 -10.60 1.50 10.63
C GLY A 340 -11.69 0.45 10.72
N GLY A 341 -11.67 -0.51 9.81
CA GLY A 341 -12.52 -1.66 9.92
C GLY A 341 -12.20 -2.25 11.29
N LYS A 342 -13.17 -2.18 12.19
CA LYS A 342 -13.11 -2.94 13.43
C LYS A 342 -12.88 -4.39 13.00
N VAL A 343 -11.66 -4.85 13.18
CA VAL A 343 -11.38 -6.28 13.12
C VAL A 343 -12.08 -6.86 14.33
N GLU A 344 -13.28 -7.36 14.15
CA GLU A 344 -13.90 -8.25 15.14
C GLU A 344 -13.02 -9.47 15.24
N VAL A 345 -12.23 -9.52 16.29
CA VAL A 345 -11.54 -10.73 16.71
C VAL A 345 -12.64 -11.70 17.15
N LYS A 346 -13.00 -12.63 16.26
CA LYS A 346 -13.77 -13.80 16.67
C LYS A 346 -12.92 -14.61 17.63
N THR A 347 -13.08 -14.34 18.93
CA THR A 347 -12.65 -15.27 19.97
C THR A 347 -13.54 -16.50 19.83
N SER A 348 -12.97 -17.61 19.39
CA SER A 348 -13.58 -18.93 19.51
C SER A 348 -13.78 -19.23 20.98
N GLY A 349 -15.04 -19.12 21.45
CA GLY A 349 -15.43 -19.41 22.81
C GLY A 349 -15.24 -20.87 23.17
N GLY A 350 -14.31 -21.12 24.07
CA GLY A 350 -14.24 -22.35 24.82
C GLY A 350 -15.41 -22.38 25.81
N GLY A 351 -16.22 -23.44 25.73
CA GLY A 351 -17.35 -23.63 26.61
C GLY A 351 -16.95 -23.73 28.08
N SER A 352 -17.61 -22.99 28.92
CA SER A 352 -17.59 -23.18 30.38
C SER A 352 -18.92 -23.77 30.80
N ALA A 353 -18.81 -24.95 31.39
CA ALA A 353 -19.91 -25.66 32.00
C ALA A 353 -20.44 -24.91 33.23
N GLY A 354 -21.74 -24.82 33.34
CA GLY A 354 -22.42 -24.22 34.48
C GLY A 354 -22.28 -25.07 35.75
N ALA A 355 -22.09 -24.40 36.88
CA ALA A 355 -22.36 -24.94 38.21
C ALA A 355 -23.42 -24.03 38.85
N SER A 356 -24.60 -24.59 39.06
CA SER A 356 -25.66 -24.02 39.87
C SER A 356 -25.34 -24.24 41.35
N ALA A 357 -25.39 -23.16 42.15
CA ALA A 357 -25.46 -23.26 43.58
C ALA A 357 -26.68 -22.51 44.07
N GLY A 358 -27.55 -23.26 44.75
CA GLY A 358 -28.82 -22.77 45.26
C GLY A 358 -28.68 -21.84 46.45
N SER A 359 -29.65 -20.97 46.56
CA SER A 359 -29.90 -20.08 47.70
C SER A 359 -30.58 -20.80 48.83
N GLY A 360 -30.09 -20.68 50.07
CA GLY A 360 -30.81 -20.93 51.29
C GLY A 360 -30.97 -19.60 52.01
N GLY A 361 -32.22 -19.23 52.31
CA GLY A 361 -32.53 -18.05 53.07
C GLY A 361 -32.54 -18.30 54.57
N ALA A 362 -32.37 -17.24 55.32
CA ALA A 362 -33.06 -16.85 56.54
C ALA A 362 -32.76 -15.37 56.79
#